data_8179ce65c3af337eaac493ca061a4b82
#
_entry.id   8179ce65c3af337eaac493ca061a4b82
#
_cell.length_a   1.000
_cell.length_b   1.000
_cell.length_c   1.000
_cell.angle_alpha   90.00
_cell.angle_beta   90.00
_cell.angle_gamma   90.00
#
_symmetry.space_group_name_H-M   'P 1'
#
loop_
_entity.id
_entity.type
_entity.pdbx_description
1 polymer ?
#
loop_
_entity_poly.entity_id
_entity_poly.type
_entity_poly.pdbx_seq_one_letter_code
_entity_poly.pdbx_strand_id
1 'polypeptide(L)'
;MDKIIFLDESYRLSSHPLIRKLEDDAFKQEVIKLLKIADFSIQDLTARRVERKEKNTILHDFDLNYAVIQEVDIDLHYLSFDENGAPTGTKTINWTMDSKGTVRMLYLATVMVDAHNKGKTIFIDEFDTAFHVSICEFLMAIMNSKRNANNQFIVTSHEIDLLDQPLRTDQIWFVNKSFKNKSELYSLFDFADLHKQRAHISYAKRYLKGE
;
A
#
# COMPACT_ATOMS: atom_id res chain seq x y z
N MET A 1 -13.40 16.35 -4.73
CA MET A 1 -12.56 15.16 -4.89
C MET A 1 -11.47 15.25 -3.84
N ASP A 2 -11.43 14.30 -2.91
CA ASP A 2 -10.56 14.40 -1.73
C ASP A 2 -9.10 14.42 -2.13
N LYS A 3 -8.37 15.43 -1.64
CA LYS A 3 -6.94 15.59 -1.88
C LYS A 3 -6.09 14.69 -0.98
N ILE A 4 -6.68 14.15 0.09
CA ILE A 4 -6.01 13.36 1.12
C ILE A 4 -6.60 11.95 1.12
N ILE A 5 -5.73 10.95 1.10
CA ILE A 5 -6.09 9.53 1.17
C ILE A 5 -5.34 8.94 2.37
N PHE A 6 -6.06 8.24 3.24
CA PHE A 6 -5.48 7.48 4.35
C PHE A 6 -5.60 5.99 4.09
N LEU A 7 -4.52 5.25 4.29
CA LEU A 7 -4.43 3.81 4.16
C LEU A 7 -3.91 3.25 5.48
N ASP A 8 -4.77 2.56 6.21
CA ASP A 8 -4.44 1.83 7.43
C ASP A 8 -4.80 0.34 7.30
N GLU A 9 -4.43 -0.47 8.29
CA GLU A 9 -4.74 -1.91 8.30
C GLU A 9 -6.24 -2.23 8.47
N SER A 10 -7.02 -1.33 9.09
CA SER A 10 -8.44 -1.54 9.41
C SER A 10 -9.37 -1.34 8.21
N TYR A 11 -8.81 -0.93 7.08
CA TYR A 11 -9.57 -0.48 5.93
C TYR A 11 -10.27 -1.64 5.21
N ARG A 12 -11.61 -1.62 5.16
CA ARG A 12 -12.40 -2.56 4.35
C ARG A 12 -12.28 -2.20 2.86
N LEU A 13 -11.38 -2.88 2.19
CA LEU A 13 -11.08 -2.69 0.76
C LEU A 13 -12.32 -2.81 -0.14
N SER A 14 -13.20 -3.78 0.15
CA SER A 14 -14.37 -4.09 -0.67
C SER A 14 -15.36 -2.93 -0.82
N SER A 15 -15.44 -2.05 0.15
CA SER A 15 -16.35 -0.90 0.16
C SER A 15 -15.71 0.42 -0.28
N HIS A 16 -14.37 0.44 -0.49
CA HIS A 16 -13.68 1.67 -0.85
C HIS A 16 -14.06 2.15 -2.26
N PRO A 17 -14.39 3.45 -2.45
CA PRO A 17 -14.80 3.98 -3.74
C PRO A 17 -13.77 3.77 -4.87
N LEU A 18 -12.46 3.72 -4.54
CA LEU A 18 -11.40 3.51 -5.52
C LEU A 18 -11.41 2.10 -6.11
N ILE A 19 -11.78 1.09 -5.35
CA ILE A 19 -11.85 -0.30 -5.83
C ILE A 19 -12.88 -0.44 -6.96
N ARG A 20 -13.95 0.35 -6.93
CA ARG A 20 -14.94 0.38 -8.02
C ARG A 20 -14.35 0.80 -9.37
N LYS A 21 -13.23 1.51 -9.38
CA LYS A 21 -12.54 1.89 -10.62
C LYS A 21 -11.90 0.70 -11.36
N LEU A 22 -11.72 -0.43 -10.68
CA LEU A 22 -11.26 -1.67 -11.29
C LEU A 22 -12.30 -2.28 -12.27
N GLU A 23 -13.54 -1.76 -12.28
CA GLU A 23 -14.54 -2.09 -13.29
C GLU A 23 -14.23 -1.42 -14.65
N ASP A 24 -13.44 -0.34 -14.66
CA ASP A 24 -12.94 0.30 -15.87
C ASP A 24 -11.71 -0.42 -16.39
N ASP A 25 -11.78 -0.90 -17.63
CA ASP A 25 -10.71 -1.74 -18.21
C ASP A 25 -9.38 -1.00 -18.35
N ALA A 26 -9.41 0.28 -18.71
CA ALA A 26 -8.17 1.05 -18.88
C ALA A 26 -7.46 1.25 -17.52
N PHE A 27 -8.22 1.61 -16.50
CA PHE A 27 -7.72 1.75 -15.13
C PHE A 27 -7.19 0.41 -14.59
N LYS A 28 -7.96 -0.67 -14.78
CA LYS A 28 -7.60 -2.03 -14.39
C LYS A 28 -6.25 -2.45 -14.99
N GLN A 29 -6.04 -2.21 -16.29
CA GLN A 29 -4.80 -2.59 -16.96
C GLN A 29 -3.58 -1.84 -16.41
N GLU A 30 -3.70 -0.58 -16.01
CA GLU A 30 -2.60 0.15 -15.35
C GLU A 30 -2.29 -0.45 -13.97
N VAL A 31 -3.30 -0.85 -13.21
CA VAL A 31 -3.09 -1.53 -11.92
C VAL A 31 -2.40 -2.88 -12.13
N ILE A 32 -2.84 -3.69 -13.10
CA ILE A 32 -2.22 -4.98 -13.41
C ILE A 32 -0.75 -4.81 -13.84
N LYS A 33 -0.44 -3.80 -14.64
CA LYS A 33 0.95 -3.51 -15.01
C LYS A 33 1.83 -3.26 -13.77
N LEU A 34 1.33 -2.49 -12.80
CA LEU A 34 2.09 -2.21 -11.58
C LEU A 34 2.27 -3.48 -10.73
N LEU A 35 1.24 -4.32 -10.63
CA LEU A 35 1.32 -5.62 -9.94
C LEU A 35 2.37 -6.53 -10.58
N LYS A 36 2.40 -6.63 -11.91
CA LYS A 36 3.38 -7.44 -12.65
C LYS A 36 4.83 -6.94 -12.46
N ILE A 37 5.04 -5.62 -12.43
CA ILE A 37 6.36 -5.03 -12.18
C ILE A 37 6.83 -5.33 -10.75
N ALA A 38 5.92 -5.39 -9.79
CA ALA A 38 6.20 -5.75 -8.40
C ALA A 38 6.32 -7.27 -8.16
N ASP A 39 6.47 -8.05 -9.25
CA ASP A 39 6.63 -9.52 -9.24
C ASP A 39 5.43 -10.30 -8.69
N PHE A 40 4.23 -9.73 -8.80
CA PHE A 40 2.99 -10.47 -8.51
C PHE A 40 2.53 -11.21 -9.77
N SER A 41 2.35 -12.54 -9.65
CA SER A 41 2.02 -13.43 -10.78
C SER A 41 0.60 -13.26 -11.34
N ILE A 42 -0.10 -12.19 -10.96
CA ILE A 42 -1.46 -11.89 -11.41
C ILE A 42 -1.43 -11.53 -12.90
N GLN A 43 -2.18 -12.27 -13.70
CA GLN A 43 -2.27 -12.03 -15.15
C GLN A 43 -3.38 -11.06 -15.51
N ASP A 44 -4.52 -11.18 -14.84
CA ASP A 44 -5.70 -10.35 -15.00
C ASP A 44 -6.52 -10.36 -13.70
N LEU A 45 -7.53 -9.51 -13.64
CA LEU A 45 -8.53 -9.53 -12.58
C LEU A 45 -9.92 -9.21 -13.13
N THR A 46 -10.94 -9.72 -12.47
CA THR A 46 -12.35 -9.39 -12.73
C THR A 46 -12.93 -8.74 -11.48
N ALA A 47 -13.42 -7.52 -11.62
CA ALA A 47 -14.10 -6.79 -10.56
C ALA A 47 -15.60 -6.71 -10.86
N ARG A 48 -16.44 -7.04 -9.87
CA ARG A 48 -17.90 -7.02 -10.03
C ARG A 48 -18.57 -6.49 -8.76
N ARG A 49 -19.65 -5.75 -8.93
CA ARG A 49 -20.47 -5.29 -7.79
C ARG A 49 -21.28 -6.44 -7.24
N VAL A 50 -21.29 -6.52 -5.92
CA VAL A 50 -22.10 -7.46 -5.16
C VAL A 50 -22.86 -6.73 -4.09
N GLU A 51 -24.10 -7.14 -3.84
CA GLU A 51 -24.88 -6.62 -2.73
C GLU A 51 -24.76 -7.59 -1.55
N ARG A 52 -24.29 -7.08 -0.41
CA ARG A 52 -24.29 -7.83 0.85
C ARG A 52 -25.30 -7.23 1.80
N LYS A 53 -26.04 -8.10 2.47
CA LYS A 53 -26.92 -7.71 3.58
C LYS A 53 -26.11 -7.78 4.87
N GLU A 54 -25.82 -6.64 5.48
CA GLU A 54 -25.22 -6.57 6.80
C GLU A 54 -26.30 -6.35 7.86
N LYS A 55 -26.22 -7.10 8.98
CA LYS A 55 -27.13 -6.94 10.10
C LYS A 55 -26.80 -5.61 10.81
N ASN A 56 -27.76 -4.72 10.91
CA ASN A 56 -27.56 -3.45 11.57
C ASN A 56 -27.51 -3.68 13.10
N THR A 57 -26.30 -3.62 13.67
CA THR A 57 -26.06 -3.92 15.11
C THR A 57 -26.29 -2.71 16.03
N ILE A 58 -26.69 -1.56 15.49
CA ILE A 58 -26.77 -0.29 16.24
C ILE A 58 -28.15 -0.06 16.89
N LEU A 59 -29.17 -0.80 16.46
CA LEU A 59 -30.51 -0.69 17.05
C LEU A 59 -30.86 -1.93 17.85
N HIS A 60 -30.69 -1.87 19.16
CA HIS A 60 -31.42 -2.72 20.12
C HIS A 60 -32.89 -2.31 20.01
N ASP A 61 -33.68 -3.08 19.35
CA ASP A 61 -35.09 -3.40 19.48
C ASP A 61 -35.79 -3.59 18.12
N PHE A 62 -36.27 -4.80 17.93
CA PHE A 62 -37.48 -5.22 17.24
C PHE A 62 -37.68 -4.96 15.73
N ASP A 63 -36.69 -4.65 14.92
CA ASP A 63 -36.82 -4.87 13.48
C ASP A 63 -35.49 -5.31 12.87
N LEU A 64 -35.50 -6.45 12.15
CA LEU A 64 -34.36 -6.99 11.41
C LEU A 64 -34.04 -6.06 10.22
N ASN A 65 -33.53 -4.87 10.50
CA ASN A 65 -33.08 -3.95 9.47
C ASN A 65 -31.71 -4.38 8.99
N TYR A 66 -31.67 -5.04 7.83
CA TYR A 66 -30.45 -5.28 7.09
C TYR A 66 -30.12 -4.03 6.26
N ALA A 67 -28.91 -3.51 6.43
CA ALA A 67 -28.37 -2.54 5.48
C ALA A 67 -27.85 -3.30 4.26
N VAL A 68 -28.28 -2.90 3.07
CA VAL A 68 -27.71 -3.39 1.82
C VAL A 68 -26.45 -2.59 1.53
N ILE A 69 -25.30 -3.21 1.65
CA ILE A 69 -24.01 -2.61 1.34
C ILE A 69 -23.58 -3.07 -0.05
N GLN A 70 -23.24 -2.10 -0.90
CA GLN A 70 -22.62 -2.41 -2.19
C GLN A 70 -21.12 -2.55 -2.02
N GLU A 71 -20.61 -3.73 -2.27
CA GLU A 71 -19.19 -4.05 -2.27
C GLU A 71 -18.71 -4.41 -3.67
N VAL A 72 -17.40 -4.43 -3.86
CA VAL A 72 -16.77 -4.95 -5.06
C VAL A 72 -16.10 -6.28 -4.69
N ASP A 73 -16.49 -7.31 -5.40
CA ASP A 73 -15.85 -8.62 -5.35
C ASP A 73 -14.81 -8.72 -6.47
N ILE A 74 -13.63 -9.26 -6.18
CA ILE A 74 -12.52 -9.32 -7.12
C ILE A 74 -12.03 -10.76 -7.23
N ASP A 75 -11.99 -11.26 -8.45
CA ASP A 75 -11.33 -12.52 -8.78
C ASP A 75 -10.00 -12.24 -9.46
N LEU A 76 -8.93 -12.80 -8.93
CA LEU A 76 -7.56 -12.69 -9.43
C LEU A 76 -7.24 -13.91 -10.31
N HIS A 77 -6.69 -13.67 -11.49
CA HIS A 77 -6.38 -14.71 -12.47
C HIS A 77 -4.89 -14.96 -12.55
N TYR A 78 -4.48 -16.20 -12.33
CA TYR A 78 -3.10 -16.66 -12.33
C TYR A 78 -2.87 -17.68 -13.42
N LEU A 79 -1.65 -17.76 -13.98
CA LEU A 79 -1.27 -18.89 -14.81
C LEU A 79 -1.15 -20.15 -13.95
N SER A 80 -1.64 -21.26 -14.49
CA SER A 80 -1.40 -22.60 -13.96
C SER A 80 -0.32 -23.27 -14.80
N PHE A 81 0.52 -24.07 -14.13
CA PHE A 81 1.61 -24.81 -14.76
C PHE A 81 1.53 -26.29 -14.42
N ASP A 82 2.01 -27.15 -15.31
CA ASP A 82 2.21 -28.56 -15.04
C ASP A 82 3.52 -28.82 -14.24
N GLU A 83 3.80 -30.08 -13.95
CA GLU A 83 5.01 -30.51 -13.22
C GLU A 83 6.32 -30.17 -13.97
N ASN A 84 6.26 -29.92 -15.27
CA ASN A 84 7.39 -29.56 -16.11
C ASN A 84 7.52 -28.03 -16.29
N GLY A 85 6.62 -27.23 -15.66
CA GLY A 85 6.60 -25.78 -15.77
C GLY A 85 5.95 -25.25 -17.05
N ALA A 86 5.24 -26.07 -17.82
CA ALA A 86 4.50 -25.63 -19.00
C ALA A 86 3.13 -25.06 -18.59
N PRO A 87 2.70 -23.93 -19.18
CA PRO A 87 1.40 -23.33 -18.84
C PRO A 87 0.26 -24.23 -19.28
N THR A 88 -0.66 -24.56 -18.34
CA THR A 88 -1.81 -25.44 -18.56
C THR A 88 -3.14 -24.71 -18.62
N GLY A 89 -3.16 -23.42 -18.27
CA GLY A 89 -4.39 -22.61 -18.24
C GLY A 89 -4.32 -21.49 -17.21
N THR A 90 -5.48 -21.09 -16.72
CA THR A 90 -5.60 -20.05 -15.70
C THR A 90 -6.31 -20.60 -14.46
N LYS A 91 -5.82 -20.21 -13.28
CA LYS A 91 -6.46 -20.44 -11.99
C LYS A 91 -7.05 -19.12 -11.51
N THR A 92 -8.28 -19.16 -11.04
CA THR A 92 -8.95 -17.99 -10.44
C THR A 92 -9.00 -18.17 -8.92
N ILE A 93 -8.59 -17.12 -8.21
CA ILE A 93 -8.64 -17.04 -6.74
C ILE A 93 -9.40 -15.77 -6.39
N ASN A 94 -10.41 -15.89 -5.53
CA ASN A 94 -11.04 -14.71 -4.98
C ASN A 94 -10.06 -13.98 -4.07
N TRP A 95 -9.96 -12.66 -4.19
CA TRP A 95 -8.98 -11.84 -3.49
C TRP A 95 -8.98 -12.01 -1.96
N THR A 96 -10.15 -12.31 -1.37
CA THR A 96 -10.27 -12.56 0.08
C THR A 96 -9.61 -13.86 0.54
N MET A 97 -9.31 -14.75 -0.39
CA MET A 97 -8.63 -16.03 -0.16
C MET A 97 -7.14 -15.98 -0.51
N ASP A 98 -6.67 -14.85 -1.02
CA ASP A 98 -5.28 -14.66 -1.39
C ASP A 98 -4.41 -14.22 -0.20
N SER A 99 -3.11 -14.09 -0.41
CA SER A 99 -2.19 -13.63 0.63
C SER A 99 -2.49 -12.18 1.04
N LYS A 100 -2.25 -11.84 2.31
CA LYS A 100 -2.36 -10.45 2.78
C LYS A 100 -1.50 -9.50 1.95
N GLY A 101 -0.31 -9.92 1.54
CA GLY A 101 0.58 -9.13 0.69
C GLY A 101 -0.03 -8.83 -0.67
N THR A 102 -0.65 -9.83 -1.32
CA THR A 102 -1.34 -9.64 -2.61
C THR A 102 -2.48 -8.63 -2.49
N VAL A 103 -3.33 -8.80 -1.48
CA VAL A 103 -4.47 -7.90 -1.24
C VAL A 103 -4.00 -6.48 -0.97
N ARG A 104 -2.98 -6.31 -0.12
CA ARG A 104 -2.39 -5.01 0.20
C ARG A 104 -1.76 -4.36 -1.04
N MET A 105 -1.03 -5.14 -1.84
CA MET A 105 -0.42 -4.63 -3.06
C MET A 105 -1.45 -4.21 -4.10
N LEU A 106 -2.52 -4.97 -4.28
CA LEU A 106 -3.63 -4.61 -5.17
C LEU A 106 -4.22 -3.24 -4.77
N TYR A 107 -4.38 -3.02 -3.47
CA TYR A 107 -4.91 -1.75 -2.98
C TYR A 107 -3.93 -0.59 -3.19
N LEU A 108 -2.67 -0.76 -2.81
CA LEU A 108 -1.64 0.26 -3.03
C LEU A 108 -1.50 0.60 -4.51
N ALA A 109 -1.47 -0.41 -5.39
CA ALA A 109 -1.44 -0.21 -6.83
C ALA A 109 -2.64 0.60 -7.32
N THR A 110 -3.85 0.29 -6.84
CA THR A 110 -5.07 1.02 -7.18
C THR A 110 -4.99 2.50 -6.75
N VAL A 111 -4.50 2.77 -5.54
CA VAL A 111 -4.32 4.13 -5.02
C VAL A 111 -3.25 4.88 -5.81
N MET A 112 -2.11 4.25 -6.11
CA MET A 112 -1.02 4.88 -6.85
C MET A 112 -1.43 5.23 -8.28
N VAL A 113 -2.15 4.34 -8.96
CA VAL A 113 -2.70 4.60 -10.30
C VAL A 113 -3.72 5.73 -10.25
N ASP A 114 -4.62 5.73 -9.25
CA ASP A 114 -5.59 6.82 -9.11
C ASP A 114 -4.94 8.16 -8.77
N ALA A 115 -3.89 8.15 -7.97
CA ALA A 115 -3.20 9.38 -7.55
C ALA A 115 -2.34 9.98 -8.67
N HIS A 116 -2.01 9.21 -9.71
CA HIS A 116 -1.08 9.63 -10.76
C HIS A 116 -1.44 11.01 -11.32
N ASN A 117 -0.50 11.95 -11.21
CA ASN A 117 -0.62 13.35 -11.68
C ASN A 117 -1.80 14.17 -11.12
N LYS A 118 -2.39 13.78 -9.98
CA LYS A 118 -3.57 14.46 -9.42
C LYS A 118 -3.26 15.43 -8.26
N GLY A 119 -2.00 15.55 -7.84
CA GLY A 119 -1.62 16.43 -6.72
C GLY A 119 -2.26 16.00 -5.40
N LYS A 120 -2.20 14.69 -5.09
CA LYS A 120 -2.75 14.10 -3.87
C LYS A 120 -1.70 13.96 -2.78
N THR A 121 -2.14 14.04 -1.53
CA THR A 121 -1.37 13.61 -0.35
C THR A 121 -1.90 12.26 0.10
N ILE A 122 -1.02 11.26 0.16
CA ILE A 122 -1.34 9.88 0.52
C ILE A 122 -0.59 9.53 1.81
N PHE A 123 -1.34 9.17 2.85
CA PHE A 123 -0.81 8.63 4.09
C PHE A 123 -0.93 7.11 4.06
N ILE A 124 0.17 6.41 4.33
CA ILE A 124 0.20 4.95 4.39
C ILE A 124 0.78 4.56 5.73
N ASP A 125 -0.06 4.02 6.59
CA ASP A 125 0.37 3.53 7.89
C ASP A 125 0.90 2.10 7.78
N GLU A 126 1.95 1.80 8.56
CA GLU A 126 2.62 0.50 8.53
C GLU A 126 2.92 -0.01 7.12
N PHE A 127 3.58 0.84 6.33
CA PHE A 127 3.85 0.63 4.90
C PHE A 127 4.49 -0.71 4.58
N ASP A 128 5.37 -1.18 5.45
CA ASP A 128 6.13 -2.43 5.34
C ASP A 128 5.32 -3.69 5.71
N THR A 129 4.16 -3.55 6.35
CA THR A 129 3.35 -4.70 6.76
C THR A 129 2.97 -5.60 5.58
N ALA A 130 3.22 -6.89 5.72
CA ALA A 130 2.98 -7.96 4.74
C ALA A 130 3.84 -7.91 3.47
N PHE A 131 4.86 -7.04 3.41
CA PHE A 131 5.80 -6.99 2.30
C PHE A 131 7.21 -7.42 2.69
N HIS A 132 7.91 -7.99 1.74
CA HIS A 132 9.36 -8.11 1.84
C HIS A 132 10.00 -6.74 1.59
N VAL A 133 11.15 -6.46 2.22
CA VAL A 133 11.86 -5.17 2.11
C VAL A 133 12.07 -4.74 0.66
N SER A 134 12.38 -5.66 -0.25
CA SER A 134 12.55 -5.35 -1.68
C SER A 134 11.31 -4.78 -2.37
N ILE A 135 10.11 -5.18 -1.93
CA ILE A 135 8.85 -4.60 -2.42
C ILE A 135 8.67 -3.19 -1.86
N CYS A 136 9.01 -2.96 -0.60
CA CYS A 136 8.99 -1.63 0.01
C CYS A 136 9.95 -0.68 -0.71
N GLU A 137 11.18 -1.10 -0.99
CA GLU A 137 12.18 -0.36 -1.76
C GLU A 137 11.65 0.02 -3.15
N PHE A 138 11.08 -0.94 -3.86
CA PHE A 138 10.46 -0.73 -5.17
C PHE A 138 9.33 0.30 -5.12
N LEU A 139 8.43 0.18 -4.16
CA LEU A 139 7.32 1.12 -3.99
C LEU A 139 7.81 2.52 -3.65
N MET A 140 8.82 2.66 -2.77
CA MET A 140 9.45 3.94 -2.46
C MET A 140 10.10 4.57 -3.69
N ALA A 141 10.77 3.78 -4.52
CA ALA A 141 11.33 4.28 -5.77
C ALA A 141 10.26 4.83 -6.72
N ILE A 142 9.10 4.16 -6.81
CA ILE A 142 7.96 4.66 -7.59
C ILE A 142 7.41 5.96 -7.00
N MET A 143 7.20 6.02 -5.68
CA MET A 143 6.70 7.21 -4.98
C MET A 143 7.59 8.43 -5.21
N ASN A 144 8.91 8.24 -5.19
CA ASN A 144 9.91 9.30 -5.45
C ASN A 144 10.17 9.56 -6.94
N SER A 145 9.53 8.85 -7.84
CA SER A 145 9.74 9.02 -9.28
C SER A 145 9.17 10.34 -9.79
N LYS A 146 9.73 10.85 -10.91
CA LYS A 146 9.22 12.05 -11.60
C LYS A 146 7.72 11.94 -11.98
N ARG A 147 7.20 10.73 -12.15
CA ARG A 147 5.77 10.50 -12.45
C ARG A 147 4.86 10.88 -11.29
N ASN A 148 5.39 10.91 -10.08
CA ASN A 148 4.66 11.27 -8.86
C ASN A 148 5.07 12.63 -8.28
N ALA A 149 5.79 13.46 -9.02
CA ALA A 149 6.33 14.74 -8.54
C ALA A 149 5.26 15.72 -8.01
N ASN A 150 4.01 15.58 -8.45
CA ASN A 150 2.89 16.39 -7.97
C ASN A 150 2.18 15.81 -6.75
N ASN A 151 2.51 14.56 -6.36
CA ASN A 151 1.91 13.90 -5.21
C ASN A 151 2.86 13.97 -4.00
N GLN A 152 2.29 13.88 -2.81
CA GLN A 152 3.03 13.71 -1.57
C GLN A 152 2.67 12.36 -0.95
N PHE A 153 3.67 11.55 -0.62
CA PHE A 153 3.51 10.31 0.13
C PHE A 153 4.11 10.50 1.52
N ILE A 154 3.32 10.17 2.55
CA ILE A 154 3.75 10.16 3.94
C ILE A 154 3.51 8.73 4.41
N VAL A 155 4.60 8.03 4.73
CA VAL A 155 4.55 6.62 5.11
C VAL A 155 5.14 6.42 6.49
N THR A 156 4.54 5.55 7.31
CA THR A 156 5.16 5.04 8.52
C THR A 156 5.69 3.64 8.28
N SER A 157 6.82 3.30 8.89
CA SER A 157 7.44 1.98 8.74
C SER A 157 8.26 1.63 9.98
N HIS A 158 8.34 0.33 10.27
CA HIS A 158 9.25 -0.24 11.25
C HIS A 158 10.48 -0.90 10.60
N GLU A 159 10.55 -0.91 9.26
CA GLU A 159 11.64 -1.51 8.51
C GLU A 159 12.86 -0.58 8.45
N ILE A 160 13.89 -0.95 9.19
CA ILE A 160 15.09 -0.12 9.38
C ILE A 160 15.92 -0.02 8.08
N ASP A 161 15.93 -1.06 7.26
CA ASP A 161 16.71 -1.07 6.01
C ASP A 161 16.24 -0.01 5.01
N LEU A 162 15.00 0.50 5.17
CA LEU A 162 14.49 1.60 4.37
C LEU A 162 15.20 2.93 4.63
N LEU A 163 15.90 3.09 5.75
CA LEU A 163 16.71 4.29 6.06
C LEU A 163 17.89 4.45 5.10
N ASP A 164 18.40 3.35 4.53
CA ASP A 164 19.53 3.37 3.60
C ASP A 164 19.11 3.59 2.13
N GLN A 165 17.81 3.76 1.88
CA GLN A 165 17.31 4.09 0.55
C GLN A 165 17.75 5.51 0.10
N PRO A 166 17.78 5.80 -1.21
CA PRO A 166 18.24 7.10 -1.75
C PRO A 166 17.25 8.25 -1.47
N LEU A 167 16.89 8.40 -0.20
CA LEU A 167 16.06 9.50 0.31
C LEU A 167 16.95 10.67 0.73
N ARG A 168 16.42 11.90 0.65
CA ARG A 168 17.05 13.06 1.27
C ARG A 168 16.83 13.00 2.78
N THR A 169 17.74 13.57 3.55
CA THR A 169 17.64 13.59 5.02
C THR A 169 16.41 14.33 5.53
N ASP A 170 15.91 15.32 4.79
CA ASP A 170 14.68 16.05 5.10
C ASP A 170 13.39 15.22 4.85
N GLN A 171 13.51 14.12 4.15
CA GLN A 171 12.38 13.18 3.94
C GLN A 171 12.27 12.13 5.05
N ILE A 172 13.30 11.98 5.88
CA ILE A 172 13.34 10.95 6.93
C ILE A 172 13.04 11.61 8.28
N TRP A 173 12.03 11.07 8.95
CA TRP A 173 11.55 11.56 10.24
C TRP A 173 11.47 10.42 11.24
N PHE A 174 11.86 10.68 12.48
CA PHE A 174 11.78 9.73 13.58
C PHE A 174 10.72 10.17 14.58
N VAL A 175 9.97 9.19 15.07
CA VAL A 175 9.02 9.37 16.18
C VAL A 175 9.58 8.63 17.38
N ASN A 176 9.92 9.35 18.44
CA ASN A 176 10.36 8.78 19.69
C ASN A 176 9.30 8.96 20.77
N LYS A 177 9.05 7.91 21.54
CA LYS A 177 8.17 7.97 22.70
C LYS A 177 8.99 7.88 23.97
N SER A 178 9.02 8.97 24.74
CA SER A 178 9.71 9.03 26.01
C SER A 178 8.99 8.21 27.08
N PHE A 179 9.70 7.86 28.15
CA PHE A 179 9.14 7.20 29.35
C PHE A 179 8.01 8.01 30.02
N LYS A 180 7.92 9.32 29.76
CA LYS A 180 6.84 10.22 30.22
C LYS A 180 5.61 10.23 29.32
N ASN A 181 5.48 9.26 28.39
CA ASN A 181 4.42 9.19 27.38
C ASN A 181 4.32 10.44 26.48
N LYS A 182 5.41 11.17 26.31
CA LYS A 182 5.50 12.25 25.32
C LYS A 182 6.08 11.69 24.04
N SER A 183 5.44 11.99 22.91
CA SER A 183 5.98 11.69 21.59
C SER A 183 6.71 12.92 21.05
N GLU A 184 7.89 12.70 20.50
CA GLU A 184 8.72 13.71 19.88
C GLU A 184 8.96 13.32 18.42
N LEU A 185 8.84 14.31 17.53
CA LEU A 185 9.09 14.14 16.10
C LEU A 185 10.31 14.97 15.72
N TYR A 186 11.30 14.37 15.08
CA TYR A 186 12.50 15.06 14.62
C TYR A 186 12.97 14.52 13.27
N SER A 187 13.58 15.38 12.47
CA SER A 187 14.09 15.03 11.14
C SER A 187 15.53 14.54 11.21
N LEU A 188 15.90 13.60 10.35
CA LEU A 188 17.30 13.26 10.14
C LEU A 188 18.11 14.48 9.65
N PHE A 189 17.46 15.45 9.03
CA PHE A 189 18.07 16.72 8.61
C PHE A 189 18.58 17.55 9.80
N ASP A 190 17.99 17.44 10.99
CA ASP A 190 18.37 18.21 12.17
C ASP A 190 19.75 17.80 12.72
N PHE A 191 20.30 16.65 12.26
CA PHE A 191 21.61 16.16 12.63
C PHE A 191 22.68 16.63 11.63
N ALA A 192 23.21 17.84 11.86
CA ALA A 192 24.08 18.59 10.92
C ALA A 192 25.35 17.84 10.47
N ASP A 193 25.90 16.94 11.28
CA ASP A 193 27.15 16.23 10.98
C ASP A 193 26.97 15.15 9.89
N LEU A 194 25.73 14.75 9.59
CA LEU A 194 25.44 13.71 8.64
C LEU A 194 25.38 14.19 7.18
N HIS A 195 25.28 15.51 6.95
CA HIS A 195 25.17 16.07 5.61
C HIS A 195 26.45 15.97 4.78
N LYS A 196 27.60 15.91 5.42
CA LYS A 196 28.91 15.96 4.76
C LYS A 196 29.45 14.60 4.29
N GLN A 197 28.86 13.49 4.69
CA GLN A 197 29.43 12.15 4.51
C GLN A 197 28.53 11.13 3.82
N ARG A 198 27.59 11.55 2.97
CA ARG A 198 26.56 10.68 2.34
C ARG A 198 27.09 9.41 1.63
N ALA A 199 28.32 9.42 1.15
CA ALA A 199 28.82 8.35 0.29
C ALA A 199 29.15 7.02 1.02
N HIS A 200 29.20 7.00 2.37
CA HIS A 200 29.68 5.83 3.14
C HIS A 200 28.92 5.53 4.44
N ILE A 201 27.78 6.20 4.70
CA ILE A 201 27.07 6.03 5.99
C ILE A 201 25.82 5.19 5.77
N SER A 202 25.70 4.08 6.50
CA SER A 202 24.43 3.38 6.70
C SER A 202 23.70 4.02 7.89
N TYR A 203 22.60 4.67 7.61
CA TYR A 203 21.72 5.23 8.64
C TYR A 203 21.06 4.12 9.48
N ALA A 204 20.74 2.98 8.85
CA ALA A 204 20.23 1.81 9.54
C ALA A 204 21.19 1.33 10.65
N LYS A 205 22.49 1.21 10.34
CA LYS A 205 23.49 0.80 11.33
C LYS A 205 23.66 1.79 12.48
N ARG A 206 23.58 3.09 12.20
CA ARG A 206 23.65 4.14 13.25
C ARG A 206 22.43 4.11 14.15
N TYR A 207 21.25 4.03 13.55
CA TYR A 207 20.00 3.91 14.32
C TYR A 207 20.04 2.74 15.30
N LEU A 208 20.52 1.55 14.85
CA LEU A 208 20.66 0.36 15.69
C LEU A 208 21.67 0.54 16.84
N LYS A 209 22.63 1.44 16.70
CA LYS A 209 23.63 1.76 17.76
C LYS A 209 23.16 2.86 18.70
N GLY A 210 22.03 3.52 18.40
CA GLY A 210 21.54 4.66 19.15
C GLY A 210 22.36 5.95 18.89
N GLU A 211 23.00 6.06 17.74
CA GLU A 211 23.82 7.20 17.30
C GLU A 211 23.02 8.22 16.47
#